data_ad127ef7db493058a6883a7929e40be5
#
_entry.id   ad127ef7db493058a6883a7929e40be5
#
_cell.length_a   1.000
_cell.length_b   1.000
_cell.length_c   1.000
_cell.angle_alpha   90.00
_cell.angle_beta   90.00
_cell.angle_gamma   90.00
#
_symmetry.space_group_name_H-M   'P 1'
#
loop_
_entity.id
_entity.type
_entity.pdbx_description
1 polymer ?
#
loop_
_entity_poly.entity_id
_entity_poly.type
_entity_poly.pdbx_seq_one_letter_code
_entity_poly.pdbx_strand_id
1 'polypeptide(L)'
;TPIYNSIIEAVALGSTRLNEISQKSLLEDTSKTSVYLKNLIELGIVAREFSVDARTKEQANTSRGTYRLTDNFFRFWYAFGFANFSQLEDGDVEGVYQYVVEPALHQFASFAFEDVCREFIREKQKKNELPFRYAKMGRWMGKTTVRDEKADHGLRTAETEIDLLGIDREAKNYLVGECKFKAAPFSYTEYLDTLAKLTPLKKNATFYYALFSESGFDEKIAAEAAERKTQLYALEQVVNYFIKI
;
A
#
# COMPACT_ATOMS: atom_id res chain seq x y z
N THR A 1 27.79 3.91 -3.53
CA THR A 1 28.54 2.63 -3.62
C THR A 1 27.65 1.56 -4.22
N PRO A 2 28.18 0.54 -4.89
CA PRO A 2 27.37 -0.54 -5.51
C PRO A 2 26.35 -1.17 -4.57
N ILE A 3 26.71 -1.36 -3.29
CA ILE A 3 25.82 -1.95 -2.27
C ILE A 3 24.56 -1.12 -2.02
N TYR A 4 24.68 0.21 -1.93
CA TYR A 4 23.50 1.06 -1.77
C TYR A 4 22.57 0.97 -2.98
N ASN A 5 23.13 0.95 -4.18
CA ASN A 5 22.32 0.81 -5.40
C ASN A 5 21.57 -0.52 -5.43
N SER A 6 22.23 -1.64 -5.08
CA SER A 6 21.56 -2.96 -5.04
C SER A 6 20.43 -3.01 -4.01
N ILE A 7 20.60 -2.34 -2.86
CA ILE A 7 19.53 -2.25 -1.84
C ILE A 7 18.37 -1.39 -2.35
N ILE A 8 18.65 -0.22 -2.93
CA ILE A 8 17.62 0.69 -3.46
C ILE A 8 16.87 0.00 -4.60
N GLU A 9 17.58 -0.68 -5.51
CA GLU A 9 17.00 -1.46 -6.59
C GLU A 9 16.09 -2.58 -6.08
N ALA A 10 16.54 -3.36 -5.07
CA ALA A 10 15.73 -4.41 -4.45
C ALA A 10 14.41 -3.85 -3.89
N VAL A 11 14.46 -2.67 -3.23
CA VAL A 11 13.25 -2.00 -2.70
C VAL A 11 12.38 -1.45 -3.84
N ALA A 12 12.97 -0.86 -4.87
CA ALA A 12 12.26 -0.35 -6.05
C ALA A 12 11.48 -1.46 -6.78
N LEU A 13 12.06 -2.65 -6.85
CA LEU A 13 11.47 -3.86 -7.44
C LEU A 13 10.49 -4.60 -6.51
N GLY A 14 10.11 -3.98 -5.37
CA GLY A 14 9.04 -4.47 -4.50
C GLY A 14 9.48 -5.34 -3.33
N SER A 15 10.78 -5.48 -3.03
CA SER A 15 11.22 -6.12 -1.78
C SER A 15 10.95 -5.19 -0.60
N THR A 16 10.10 -5.61 0.31
CA THR A 16 9.67 -4.78 1.44
C THR A 16 10.16 -5.27 2.80
N ARG A 17 10.61 -6.51 2.91
CA ARG A 17 11.11 -7.10 4.16
C ARG A 17 12.62 -7.15 4.17
N LEU A 18 13.22 -7.00 5.35
CA LEU A 18 14.69 -7.02 5.52
C LEU A 18 15.34 -8.24 4.87
N ASN A 19 14.78 -9.43 5.07
CA ASN A 19 15.31 -10.68 4.50
C ASN A 19 15.22 -10.70 2.96
N GLU A 20 14.12 -10.23 2.38
CA GLU A 20 13.93 -10.14 0.92
C GLU A 20 14.94 -9.18 0.30
N ILE A 21 15.13 -8.01 0.92
CA ILE A 21 16.08 -7.00 0.49
C ILE A 21 17.51 -7.55 0.56
N SER A 22 17.85 -8.24 1.66
CA SER A 22 19.16 -8.86 1.84
C SER A 22 19.46 -9.87 0.74
N GLN A 23 18.51 -10.77 0.46
CA GLN A 23 18.66 -11.79 -0.58
C GLN A 23 18.79 -11.18 -1.97
N LYS A 24 17.93 -10.23 -2.34
CA LYS A 24 17.95 -9.59 -3.66
C LYS A 24 19.16 -8.67 -3.89
N SER A 25 19.66 -8.03 -2.84
CA SER A 25 20.86 -7.20 -2.93
C SER A 25 22.16 -7.99 -2.87
N LEU A 26 22.09 -9.34 -2.88
CA LEU A 26 23.24 -10.25 -2.77
C LEU A 26 24.08 -10.02 -1.52
N LEU A 27 23.49 -9.44 -0.49
CA LEU A 27 24.08 -9.35 0.85
C LEU A 27 23.57 -10.53 1.66
N GLU A 28 24.40 -11.53 1.87
CA GLU A 28 24.04 -12.74 2.64
C GLU A 28 23.79 -12.44 4.13
N ASP A 29 24.18 -11.26 4.61
CA ASP A 29 24.11 -10.83 6.00
C ASP A 29 23.04 -9.75 6.21
N THR A 30 21.93 -10.12 6.84
CA THR A 30 20.85 -9.20 7.20
C THR A 30 21.27 -8.10 8.17
N SER A 31 22.31 -8.35 8.99
CA SER A 31 22.83 -7.34 9.92
C SER A 31 23.47 -6.19 9.16
N LYS A 32 24.28 -6.51 8.14
CA LYS A 32 24.86 -5.49 7.24
C LYS A 32 23.79 -4.75 6.47
N THR A 33 22.82 -5.47 5.89
CA THR A 33 21.68 -4.85 5.19
C THR A 33 20.92 -3.88 6.08
N SER A 34 20.72 -4.23 7.36
CA SER A 34 20.06 -3.35 8.33
C SER A 34 20.80 -2.04 8.55
N VAL A 35 22.15 -2.06 8.60
CA VAL A 35 22.97 -0.85 8.74
C VAL A 35 22.84 0.05 7.50
N TYR A 36 22.91 -0.51 6.29
CA TYR A 36 22.72 0.25 5.06
C TYR A 36 21.32 0.84 4.95
N LEU A 37 20.28 0.10 5.30
CA LEU A 37 18.91 0.60 5.32
C LEU A 37 18.74 1.73 6.34
N LYS A 38 19.38 1.64 7.52
CA LYS A 38 19.36 2.72 8.49
C LYS A 38 19.95 4.01 7.90
N ASN A 39 21.08 3.93 7.22
CA ASN A 39 21.69 5.10 6.58
C ASN A 39 20.77 5.68 5.49
N LEU A 40 20.12 4.83 4.68
CA LEU A 40 19.17 5.28 3.66
C LEU A 40 17.91 5.92 4.25
N ILE A 41 17.48 5.50 5.45
CA ILE A 41 16.40 6.14 6.20
C ILE A 41 16.85 7.51 6.71
N GLU A 42 18.06 7.61 7.27
CA GLU A 42 18.61 8.89 7.74
C GLU A 42 18.79 9.90 6.60
N LEU A 43 19.11 9.42 5.39
CA LEU A 43 19.17 10.23 4.17
C LEU A 43 17.79 10.57 3.58
N GLY A 44 16.70 9.99 4.11
CA GLY A 44 15.34 10.20 3.60
C GLY A 44 15.03 9.51 2.28
N ILE A 45 15.88 8.59 1.80
CA ILE A 45 15.69 7.84 0.53
C ILE A 45 14.72 6.68 0.74
N VAL A 46 14.83 6.01 1.89
CA VAL A 46 13.96 4.90 2.29
C VAL A 46 13.15 5.32 3.51
N ALA A 47 11.90 4.94 3.55
CA ALA A 47 11.08 4.99 4.77
C ALA A 47 10.82 3.57 5.28
N ARG A 48 10.65 3.46 6.59
CA ARG A 48 10.19 2.25 7.22
C ARG A 48 8.76 2.45 7.71
N GLU A 49 7.84 1.69 7.14
CA GLU A 49 6.43 1.72 7.49
C GLU A 49 6.08 0.63 8.49
N PHE A 50 5.19 0.98 9.42
CA PHE A 50 4.62 0.07 10.39
C PHE A 50 3.11 0.07 10.27
N SER A 51 2.46 -0.98 10.75
CA SER A 51 1.02 -0.96 10.91
C SER A 51 0.59 0.29 11.69
N VAL A 52 -0.48 0.94 11.25
CA VAL A 52 -0.98 2.20 11.84
C VAL A 52 -1.31 2.09 13.33
N ASP A 53 -1.62 0.88 13.80
CA ASP A 53 -1.89 0.57 15.21
C ASP A 53 -0.67 0.01 15.97
N ALA A 54 0.50 -0.06 15.32
CA ALA A 54 1.73 -0.56 15.95
C ALA A 54 2.13 0.29 17.16
N ARG A 55 2.47 -0.38 18.24
CA ARG A 55 2.94 0.26 19.46
C ARG A 55 4.40 0.68 19.33
N THR A 56 4.84 1.67 20.11
CA THR A 56 6.22 2.17 20.09
C THR A 56 7.27 1.06 20.26
N LYS A 57 7.00 0.07 21.11
CA LYS A 57 7.90 -1.09 21.29
C LYS A 57 8.01 -1.96 20.03
N GLU A 58 6.96 -2.04 19.22
CA GLU A 58 6.96 -2.80 17.97
C GLU A 58 7.71 -2.05 16.88
N GLN A 59 7.65 -0.74 16.88
CA GLN A 59 8.40 0.13 15.97
C GLN A 59 9.91 0.08 16.23
N ALA A 60 10.31 -0.16 17.46
CA ALA A 60 11.72 -0.35 17.83
C ALA A 60 12.30 -1.71 17.35
N ASN A 61 11.46 -2.70 17.05
CA ASN A 61 11.91 -4.01 16.59
C ASN A 61 12.32 -3.97 15.11
N THR A 62 13.59 -4.24 14.81
CA THR A 62 14.15 -4.20 13.45
C THR A 62 13.56 -5.26 12.50
N SER A 63 13.00 -6.35 13.00
CA SER A 63 12.36 -7.40 12.18
C SER A 63 10.92 -7.06 11.76
N ARG A 64 10.31 -6.01 12.33
CA ARG A 64 8.94 -5.57 12.02
C ARG A 64 8.93 -4.35 11.12
N GLY A 65 7.83 -4.16 10.41
CA GLY A 65 7.67 -3.08 9.44
C GLY A 65 8.17 -3.46 8.05
N THR A 66 7.83 -2.62 7.09
CA THR A 66 8.19 -2.74 5.68
C THR A 66 9.00 -1.55 5.24
N TYR A 67 9.90 -1.75 4.28
CA TYR A 67 10.72 -0.69 3.69
C TYR A 67 10.14 -0.27 2.35
N ARG A 68 10.14 1.03 2.07
CA ARG A 68 9.74 1.59 0.77
C ARG A 68 10.61 2.78 0.40
N LEU A 69 10.72 3.07 -0.87
CA LEU A 69 11.30 4.33 -1.33
C LEU A 69 10.33 5.48 -1.04
N THR A 70 10.88 6.62 -0.61
CA THR A 70 10.10 7.81 -0.26
C THR A 70 9.68 8.62 -1.48
N ASP A 71 10.43 8.50 -2.56
CA ASP A 71 10.27 9.28 -3.78
C ASP A 71 9.92 8.36 -4.96
N ASN A 72 8.83 8.67 -5.67
CA ASN A 72 8.36 7.87 -6.81
C ASN A 72 9.28 8.00 -8.04
N PHE A 73 10.03 9.11 -8.19
CA PHE A 73 11.01 9.23 -9.26
C PHE A 73 12.19 8.28 -9.01
N PHE A 74 12.73 8.24 -7.79
CA PHE A 74 13.75 7.26 -7.42
C PHE A 74 13.28 5.83 -7.66
N ARG A 75 12.04 5.55 -7.29
CA ARG A 75 11.43 4.25 -7.50
C ARG A 75 11.35 3.91 -8.99
N PHE A 76 10.88 4.82 -9.83
CA PHE A 76 10.84 4.65 -11.28
C PHE A 76 12.23 4.46 -11.87
N TRP A 77 13.18 5.32 -11.48
CA TRP A 77 14.55 5.26 -11.98
C TRP A 77 15.22 3.91 -11.67
N TYR A 78 15.15 3.43 -10.44
CA TYR A 78 15.76 2.16 -10.06
C TYR A 78 15.01 0.94 -10.59
N ALA A 79 13.71 1.04 -10.81
CA ALA A 79 12.94 -0.05 -11.40
C ALA A 79 13.20 -0.21 -12.91
N PHE A 80 13.40 0.89 -13.62
CA PHE A 80 13.43 0.88 -15.09
C PHE A 80 14.67 1.50 -15.71
N GLY A 81 15.16 2.61 -15.18
CA GLY A 81 16.29 3.34 -15.75
C GLY A 81 17.63 2.71 -15.40
N PHE A 82 17.86 2.43 -14.12
CA PHE A 82 19.15 1.98 -13.63
C PHE A 82 19.62 0.65 -14.25
N ALA A 83 18.74 -0.33 -14.31
CA ALA A 83 19.03 -1.65 -14.90
C ALA A 83 19.27 -1.57 -16.44
N ASN A 84 18.76 -0.55 -17.11
CA ASN A 84 18.84 -0.37 -18.56
C ASN A 84 19.73 0.84 -18.95
N PHE A 85 20.60 1.27 -18.03
CA PHE A 85 21.39 2.50 -18.20
C PHE A 85 22.24 2.49 -19.47
N SER A 86 22.88 1.37 -19.82
CA SER A 86 23.68 1.27 -21.04
C SER A 86 22.86 1.47 -22.32
N GLN A 87 21.65 0.91 -22.40
CA GLN A 87 20.76 1.12 -23.54
C GLN A 87 20.33 2.58 -23.67
N LEU A 88 20.07 3.23 -22.51
CA LEU A 88 19.72 4.65 -22.47
C LEU A 88 20.89 5.55 -22.88
N GLU A 89 22.14 5.21 -22.51
CA GLU A 89 23.35 5.91 -22.97
C GLU A 89 23.57 5.75 -24.47
N ASP A 90 23.24 4.60 -25.03
CA ASP A 90 23.28 4.34 -26.47
C ASP A 90 22.13 5.04 -27.24
N GLY A 91 21.19 5.69 -26.52
CA GLY A 91 20.11 6.46 -27.11
C GLY A 91 18.82 5.64 -27.39
N ASP A 92 18.76 4.36 -27.00
CA ASP A 92 17.61 3.48 -27.22
C ASP A 92 16.50 3.71 -26.16
N VAL A 93 16.06 4.96 -26.06
CA VAL A 93 15.00 5.35 -25.12
C VAL A 93 13.67 4.68 -25.45
N GLU A 94 13.34 4.62 -26.76
CA GLU A 94 12.08 4.02 -27.23
C GLU A 94 12.04 2.51 -26.97
N GLY A 95 13.15 1.81 -27.21
CA GLY A 95 13.24 0.36 -26.92
C GLY A 95 13.10 0.07 -25.43
N VAL A 96 13.75 0.84 -24.55
CA VAL A 96 13.57 0.70 -23.10
C VAL A 96 12.13 0.99 -22.70
N TYR A 97 11.50 2.03 -23.25
CA TYR A 97 10.10 2.32 -22.94
C TYR A 97 9.20 1.16 -23.37
N GLN A 98 9.24 0.75 -24.63
CA GLN A 98 8.32 -0.22 -25.21
C GLN A 98 8.48 -1.63 -24.62
N TYR A 99 9.72 -2.06 -24.35
CA TYR A 99 9.97 -3.45 -23.93
C TYR A 99 10.14 -3.64 -22.41
N VAL A 100 10.43 -2.57 -21.67
CA VAL A 100 10.67 -2.66 -20.22
C VAL A 100 9.64 -1.87 -19.42
N VAL A 101 9.43 -0.60 -19.76
CA VAL A 101 8.57 0.29 -18.96
C VAL A 101 7.10 -0.01 -19.19
N GLU A 102 6.64 0.05 -20.44
CA GLU A 102 5.23 -0.05 -20.80
C GLU A 102 4.56 -1.32 -20.28
N PRO A 103 5.14 -2.54 -20.41
CA PRO A 103 4.54 -3.77 -19.89
C PRO A 103 4.40 -3.81 -18.38
N ALA A 104 5.25 -3.11 -17.63
CA ALA A 104 5.28 -3.11 -16.19
C ALA A 104 4.66 -1.84 -15.55
N LEU A 105 4.35 -0.82 -16.36
CA LEU A 105 3.93 0.50 -15.90
C LEU A 105 2.64 0.43 -15.07
N HIS A 106 1.68 -0.37 -15.50
CA HIS A 106 0.41 -0.52 -14.79
C HIS A 106 0.62 -1.09 -13.38
N GLN A 107 1.41 -2.15 -13.25
CA GLN A 107 1.74 -2.72 -11.94
C GLN A 107 2.56 -1.73 -11.10
N PHE A 108 3.48 -1.01 -11.70
CA PHE A 108 4.25 0.04 -11.03
C PHE A 108 3.34 1.15 -10.48
N ALA A 109 2.38 1.61 -11.27
CA ALA A 109 1.43 2.66 -10.91
C ALA A 109 0.48 2.23 -9.76
N SER A 110 0.17 0.94 -9.62
CA SER A 110 -0.71 0.43 -8.56
C SER A 110 -0.24 0.82 -7.15
N PHE A 111 1.06 0.82 -6.90
CA PHE A 111 1.61 1.22 -5.61
C PHE A 111 1.51 2.74 -5.37
N ALA A 112 1.69 3.55 -6.42
CA ALA A 112 1.50 4.99 -6.33
C ALA A 112 0.03 5.34 -6.09
N PHE A 113 -0.89 4.56 -6.65
CA PHE A 113 -2.32 4.75 -6.45
C PHE A 113 -2.75 4.68 -4.99
N GLU A 114 -2.21 3.73 -4.20
CA GLU A 114 -2.49 3.66 -2.77
C GLU A 114 -2.05 4.93 -2.03
N ASP A 115 -0.88 5.49 -2.38
CA ASP A 115 -0.38 6.74 -1.77
C ASP A 115 -1.29 7.91 -2.14
N VAL A 116 -1.74 7.99 -3.39
CA VAL A 116 -2.70 9.00 -3.86
C VAL A 116 -4.03 8.88 -3.13
N CYS A 117 -4.56 7.66 -2.95
CA CYS A 117 -5.79 7.43 -2.19
C CYS A 117 -5.65 7.86 -0.72
N ARG A 118 -4.51 7.59 -0.09
CA ARG A 118 -4.24 8.07 1.28
C ARG A 118 -4.18 9.60 1.35
N GLU A 119 -3.55 10.25 0.39
CA GLU A 119 -3.52 11.72 0.35
C GLU A 119 -4.91 12.31 0.11
N PHE A 120 -5.70 11.72 -0.77
CA PHE A 120 -7.09 12.11 -1.00
C PHE A 120 -7.92 12.08 0.30
N ILE A 121 -7.80 11.04 1.11
CA ILE A 121 -8.47 10.96 2.42
C ILE A 121 -7.93 12.01 3.40
N ARG A 122 -6.63 12.33 3.38
CA ARG A 122 -6.07 13.42 4.20
C ARG A 122 -6.68 14.77 3.83
N GLU A 123 -6.79 15.07 2.54
CA GLU A 123 -7.41 16.30 2.06
C GLU A 123 -8.89 16.37 2.43
N LYS A 124 -9.62 15.25 2.31
CA LYS A 124 -11.02 15.20 2.77
C LYS A 124 -11.14 15.45 4.26
N GLN A 125 -10.23 14.95 5.08
CA GLN A 125 -10.23 15.27 6.51
C GLN A 125 -9.97 16.75 6.78
N LYS A 126 -9.05 17.38 6.08
CA LYS A 126 -8.79 18.83 6.21
C LYS A 126 -10.03 19.67 5.91
N LYS A 127 -10.84 19.25 4.94
CA LYS A 127 -12.10 19.89 4.55
C LYS A 127 -13.32 19.44 5.38
N ASN A 128 -13.14 18.55 6.38
CA ASN A 128 -14.22 17.97 7.18
C ASN A 128 -15.27 17.19 6.36
N GLU A 129 -14.85 16.52 5.30
CA GLU A 129 -15.71 15.75 4.39
C GLU A 129 -15.77 14.24 4.74
N LEU A 130 -15.18 13.84 5.86
CA LEU A 130 -15.21 12.45 6.35
C LEU A 130 -16.30 12.28 7.43
N PRO A 131 -16.84 11.06 7.61
CA PRO A 131 -17.88 10.79 8.61
C PRO A 131 -17.40 10.97 10.06
N PHE A 132 -16.11 10.96 10.30
CA PHE A 132 -15.47 11.24 11.59
C PHE A 132 -14.03 11.71 11.37
N ARG A 133 -13.41 12.32 12.40
CA ARG A 133 -11.99 12.68 12.37
C ARG A 133 -11.14 11.53 12.88
N TYR A 134 -10.26 11.01 12.05
CA TYR A 134 -9.26 10.04 12.52
C TYR A 134 -8.12 10.77 13.26
N ALA A 135 -7.54 10.11 14.26
CA ALA A 135 -6.33 10.53 14.96
C ALA A 135 -5.08 9.89 14.37
N LYS A 136 -5.22 8.71 13.77
CA LYS A 136 -4.17 7.99 13.07
C LYS A 136 -4.71 7.48 11.74
N MET A 137 -3.88 7.50 10.70
CA MET A 137 -4.22 6.92 9.41
C MET A 137 -2.96 6.41 8.71
N GLY A 138 -3.03 5.19 8.21
CA GLY A 138 -1.94 4.53 7.49
C GLY A 138 -2.34 3.12 7.03
N ARG A 139 -1.38 2.37 6.50
CA ARG A 139 -1.56 0.95 6.20
C ARG A 139 -1.71 0.15 7.50
N TRP A 140 -2.54 -0.85 7.49
CA TRP A 140 -2.64 -1.81 8.57
C TRP A 140 -2.18 -3.18 8.10
N MET A 141 -1.34 -3.83 8.90
CA MET A 141 -0.83 -5.17 8.66
C MET A 141 -1.04 -6.00 9.92
N GLY A 142 -1.70 -7.13 9.78
CA GLY A 142 -2.01 -7.98 10.93
C GLY A 142 -2.51 -9.35 10.54
N LYS A 143 -3.03 -10.06 11.53
CA LYS A 143 -3.62 -11.38 11.34
C LYS A 143 -5.11 -11.30 11.59
N THR A 144 -5.89 -11.88 10.70
CA THR A 144 -7.34 -12.03 10.86
C THR A 144 -7.74 -13.49 10.71
N THR A 145 -8.95 -13.79 11.13
CA THR A 145 -9.52 -15.13 10.96
C THR A 145 -10.34 -15.13 9.67
N VAL A 146 -9.97 -15.98 8.73
CA VAL A 146 -10.67 -16.17 7.46
C VAL A 146 -11.33 -17.54 7.42
N ARG A 147 -12.40 -17.66 6.65
CA ARG A 147 -13.03 -18.95 6.38
C ARG A 147 -12.11 -19.80 5.51
N ASP A 148 -11.95 -21.06 5.90
CA ASP A 148 -11.19 -22.03 5.12
C ASP A 148 -11.87 -23.39 5.29
N GLU A 149 -12.50 -23.88 4.24
CA GLU A 149 -13.23 -25.15 4.24
C GLU A 149 -12.32 -26.36 4.53
N LYS A 150 -11.01 -26.20 4.39
CA LYS A 150 -10.01 -27.25 4.66
C LYS A 150 -9.46 -27.19 6.09
N ALA A 151 -9.82 -26.20 6.87
CA ALA A 151 -9.38 -26.07 8.26
C ALA A 151 -10.29 -26.85 9.22
N ASP A 152 -9.74 -27.41 10.29
CA ASP A 152 -10.42 -28.28 11.27
C ASP A 152 -11.70 -27.67 11.86
N HIS A 153 -11.84 -26.36 11.90
CA HIS A 153 -13.04 -25.65 12.37
C HIS A 153 -13.61 -24.68 11.32
N GLY A 154 -13.29 -24.90 10.04
CA GLY A 154 -13.72 -24.02 8.96
C GLY A 154 -13.14 -22.60 9.02
N LEU A 155 -12.12 -22.37 9.86
CA LEU A 155 -11.48 -21.09 10.10
C LEU A 155 -9.97 -21.26 10.18
N ARG A 156 -9.21 -20.34 9.55
CA ARG A 156 -7.76 -20.24 9.73
C ARG A 156 -7.32 -18.82 10.02
N THR A 157 -6.21 -18.65 10.68
CA THR A 157 -5.56 -17.35 10.82
C THR A 157 -4.73 -17.06 9.58
N ALA A 158 -4.97 -15.94 8.93
CA ALA A 158 -4.21 -15.46 7.78
C ALA A 158 -3.64 -14.07 8.05
N GLU A 159 -2.45 -13.81 7.51
CA GLU A 159 -1.93 -12.45 7.42
C GLU A 159 -2.81 -11.67 6.44
N THR A 160 -3.14 -10.44 6.79
CA THR A 160 -3.95 -9.56 5.94
C THR A 160 -3.45 -8.14 6.04
N GLU A 161 -3.70 -7.39 4.97
CA GLU A 161 -3.37 -5.98 4.86
C GLU A 161 -4.63 -5.18 4.57
N ILE A 162 -4.62 -3.93 5.00
CA ILE A 162 -5.60 -2.91 4.68
C ILE A 162 -4.81 -1.71 4.19
N ASP A 163 -5.08 -1.26 2.97
CA ASP A 163 -4.29 -0.22 2.30
C ASP A 163 -4.38 1.12 3.03
N LEU A 164 -5.55 1.37 3.65
CA LEU A 164 -5.81 2.56 4.42
C LEU A 164 -6.70 2.23 5.63
N LEU A 165 -6.19 2.47 6.83
CA LEU A 165 -6.97 2.38 8.05
C LEU A 165 -6.89 3.70 8.81
N GLY A 166 -8.03 4.40 8.89
CA GLY A 166 -8.22 5.56 9.75
C GLY A 166 -8.81 5.14 11.09
N ILE A 167 -8.24 5.62 12.21
CA ILE A 167 -8.67 5.29 13.56
C ILE A 167 -8.91 6.57 14.33
N ASP A 168 -10.08 6.76 14.94
CA ASP A 168 -10.33 7.89 15.81
C ASP A 168 -9.54 7.81 17.13
N ARG A 169 -9.59 8.87 17.93
CA ARG A 169 -8.83 8.96 19.18
C ARG A 169 -9.23 7.88 20.21
N GLU A 170 -10.51 7.49 20.21
CA GLU A 170 -11.06 6.53 21.17
C GLU A 170 -11.06 5.10 20.63
N ALA A 171 -10.60 4.89 19.40
CA ALA A 171 -10.65 3.61 18.70
C ALA A 171 -12.07 2.99 18.65
N LYS A 172 -13.09 3.83 18.50
CA LYS A 172 -14.50 3.45 18.34
C LYS A 172 -14.96 3.50 16.89
N ASN A 173 -14.36 4.38 16.07
CA ASN A 173 -14.67 4.55 14.66
C ASN A 173 -13.44 4.20 13.82
N TYR A 174 -13.67 3.43 12.77
CA TYR A 174 -12.65 2.97 11.83
C TYR A 174 -13.08 3.30 10.41
N LEU A 175 -12.18 3.90 9.64
CA LEU A 175 -12.31 4.04 8.19
C LEU A 175 -11.41 2.99 7.53
N VAL A 176 -12.01 2.00 6.89
CA VAL A 176 -11.33 0.91 6.18
C VAL A 176 -11.30 1.25 4.70
N GLY A 177 -10.12 1.44 4.14
CA GLY A 177 -9.93 1.73 2.72
C GLY A 177 -9.25 0.57 2.00
N GLU A 178 -9.73 0.27 0.80
CA GLU A 178 -9.16 -0.71 -0.10
C GLU A 178 -9.00 -0.11 -1.49
N CYS A 179 -7.83 -0.32 -2.09
CA CYS A 179 -7.47 0.24 -3.38
C CYS A 179 -7.30 -0.88 -4.41
N LYS A 180 -8.04 -0.80 -5.54
CA LYS A 180 -7.92 -1.74 -6.65
C LYS A 180 -7.53 -1.00 -7.93
N PHE A 181 -6.26 -1.13 -8.30
CA PHE A 181 -5.72 -0.61 -9.55
C PHE A 181 -5.57 -1.75 -10.55
N LYS A 182 -6.66 -2.03 -11.27
CA LYS A 182 -6.75 -3.14 -12.23
C LYS A 182 -7.81 -2.84 -13.29
N ALA A 183 -7.65 -3.44 -14.48
CA ALA A 183 -8.56 -3.26 -15.60
C ALA A 183 -10.00 -3.76 -15.35
N ALA A 184 -10.19 -4.68 -14.40
CA ALA A 184 -11.52 -5.15 -14.02
C ALA A 184 -12.10 -4.28 -12.90
N PRO A 185 -13.42 -4.05 -12.87
CA PRO A 185 -14.08 -3.36 -11.77
C PRO A 185 -13.83 -4.02 -10.41
N PHE A 186 -13.97 -3.26 -9.34
CA PHE A 186 -13.98 -3.76 -7.97
C PHE A 186 -15.15 -4.72 -7.82
N SER A 187 -14.87 -6.00 -7.57
CA SER A 187 -15.90 -7.04 -7.56
C SER A 187 -16.65 -7.09 -6.23
N TYR A 188 -17.89 -7.63 -6.28
CA TYR A 188 -18.69 -7.80 -5.07
C TYR A 188 -18.05 -8.75 -4.06
N THR A 189 -17.32 -9.76 -4.50
CA THR A 189 -16.55 -10.67 -3.61
C THR A 189 -15.46 -9.92 -2.86
N GLU A 190 -14.64 -9.11 -3.55
CA GLU A 190 -13.60 -8.28 -2.92
C GLU A 190 -14.19 -7.28 -1.91
N TYR A 191 -15.40 -6.77 -2.21
CA TYR A 191 -16.13 -5.91 -1.29
C TYR A 191 -16.48 -6.63 0.00
N LEU A 192 -17.07 -7.82 -0.10
CA LEU A 192 -17.42 -8.62 1.10
C LEU A 192 -16.17 -8.99 1.91
N ASP A 193 -15.08 -9.33 1.25
CA ASP A 193 -13.80 -9.60 1.90
C ASP A 193 -13.29 -8.37 2.65
N THR A 194 -13.40 -7.17 2.04
CA THR A 194 -13.00 -5.92 2.70
C THR A 194 -13.86 -5.63 3.93
N LEU A 195 -15.17 -5.83 3.85
CA LEU A 195 -16.06 -5.67 5.00
C LEU A 195 -15.70 -6.61 6.17
N ALA A 196 -15.21 -7.80 5.85
CA ALA A 196 -14.87 -8.81 6.84
C ALA A 196 -13.51 -8.60 7.53
N LYS A 197 -12.58 -7.84 6.94
CA LYS A 197 -11.18 -7.77 7.39
C LYS A 197 -10.99 -7.43 8.87
N LEU A 198 -11.68 -6.43 9.40
CA LEU A 198 -11.51 -5.98 10.80
C LEU A 198 -12.68 -6.31 11.74
N THR A 199 -13.85 -6.56 11.21
CA THR A 199 -15.06 -6.78 12.02
C THR A 199 -14.87 -7.83 13.13
N PRO A 200 -14.21 -8.98 12.88
CA PRO A 200 -13.98 -9.98 13.93
C PRO A 200 -13.02 -9.52 15.02
N LEU A 201 -12.13 -8.57 14.72
CA LEU A 201 -11.06 -8.11 15.63
C LEU A 201 -11.52 -6.97 16.54
N LYS A 202 -12.50 -6.18 16.10
CA LYS A 202 -12.93 -4.92 16.73
C LYS A 202 -14.41 -4.97 17.07
N LYS A 203 -14.79 -5.84 18.01
CA LYS A 203 -16.16 -5.90 18.55
C LYS A 203 -16.56 -4.54 19.12
N ASN A 204 -17.78 -4.11 18.90
CA ASN A 204 -18.35 -2.83 19.36
C ASN A 204 -17.76 -1.56 18.74
N ALA A 205 -17.11 -1.67 17.57
CA ALA A 205 -16.66 -0.52 16.79
C ALA A 205 -17.64 -0.21 15.64
N THR A 206 -17.62 1.04 15.19
CA THR A 206 -18.32 1.46 13.98
C THR A 206 -17.33 1.48 12.83
N PHE A 207 -17.68 0.83 11.73
CA PHE A 207 -16.88 0.80 10.53
C PHE A 207 -17.49 1.66 9.43
N TYR A 208 -16.64 2.43 8.78
CA TYR A 208 -16.90 3.17 7.56
C TYR A 208 -15.94 2.65 6.51
N TYR A 209 -16.33 2.64 5.25
CA TYR A 209 -15.52 2.10 4.17
C TYR A 209 -15.29 3.15 3.09
N ALA A 210 -14.08 3.14 2.51
CA ALA A 210 -13.69 3.95 1.38
C ALA A 210 -13.04 3.05 0.33
N LEU A 211 -13.75 2.74 -0.74
CA LEU A 211 -13.27 1.88 -1.80
C LEU A 211 -12.79 2.72 -2.97
N PHE A 212 -11.62 2.39 -3.47
CA PHE A 212 -10.98 3.06 -4.60
C PHE A 212 -10.79 2.08 -5.75
N SER A 213 -11.18 2.47 -6.94
CA SER A 213 -11.06 1.62 -8.12
C SER A 213 -10.66 2.40 -9.35
N GLU A 214 -9.72 1.85 -10.12
CA GLU A 214 -9.38 2.35 -11.45
C GLU A 214 -10.55 2.22 -12.42
N SER A 215 -11.20 1.06 -12.45
CA SER A 215 -12.18 0.67 -13.47
C SER A 215 -13.63 0.63 -12.97
N GLY A 216 -13.91 1.33 -11.85
CA GLY A 216 -15.25 1.39 -11.29
C GLY A 216 -15.62 0.19 -10.40
N PHE A 217 -16.91 -0.01 -10.20
CA PHE A 217 -17.45 -0.93 -9.20
C PHE A 217 -18.57 -1.81 -9.78
N ASP A 218 -18.71 -3.03 -9.27
CA ASP A 218 -19.87 -3.89 -9.51
C ASP A 218 -21.15 -3.16 -9.05
N GLU A 219 -22.23 -3.29 -9.85
CA GLU A 219 -23.51 -2.61 -9.59
C GLU A 219 -24.10 -2.96 -8.20
N LYS A 220 -23.87 -4.17 -7.72
CA LYS A 220 -24.33 -4.60 -6.38
C LYS A 220 -23.67 -3.82 -5.27
N ILE A 221 -22.39 -3.43 -5.44
CA ILE A 221 -21.70 -2.60 -4.45
C ILE A 221 -22.36 -1.23 -4.36
N ALA A 222 -22.67 -0.62 -5.52
CA ALA A 222 -23.31 0.70 -5.57
C ALA A 222 -24.70 0.69 -4.88
N ALA A 223 -25.46 -0.40 -5.04
CA ALA A 223 -26.78 -0.55 -4.41
C ALA A 223 -26.70 -0.65 -2.87
N GLU A 224 -25.66 -1.30 -2.32
CA GLU A 224 -25.52 -1.53 -0.88
C GLU A 224 -24.66 -0.48 -0.16
N ALA A 225 -23.91 0.32 -0.90
CA ALA A 225 -22.88 1.20 -0.34
C ALA A 225 -23.40 2.16 0.73
N ALA A 226 -24.57 2.79 0.52
CA ALA A 226 -25.13 3.73 1.45
C ALA A 226 -25.55 3.08 2.77
N GLU A 227 -26.18 1.90 2.74
CA GLU A 227 -26.61 1.16 3.93
C GLU A 227 -25.42 0.69 4.77
N ARG A 228 -24.32 0.34 4.10
CA ARG A 228 -23.10 -0.17 4.74
C ARG A 228 -22.04 0.91 5.01
N LYS A 229 -22.43 2.19 5.00
CA LYS A 229 -21.51 3.33 5.26
C LYS A 229 -20.26 3.30 4.38
N THR A 230 -20.42 2.91 3.12
CA THR A 230 -19.35 2.75 2.13
C THR A 230 -19.35 3.91 1.16
N GLN A 231 -18.21 4.55 0.98
CA GLN A 231 -17.96 5.57 -0.04
C GLN A 231 -17.17 4.95 -1.19
N LEU A 232 -17.58 5.25 -2.41
CA LEU A 232 -16.99 4.71 -3.64
C LEU A 232 -16.28 5.85 -4.37
N TYR A 233 -15.03 5.63 -4.74
CA TYR A 233 -14.18 6.61 -5.41
C TYR A 233 -13.52 5.97 -6.64
N ALA A 234 -14.00 6.36 -7.83
CA ALA A 234 -13.31 6.01 -9.07
C ALA A 234 -12.02 6.84 -9.22
N LEU A 235 -11.04 6.31 -9.94
CA LEU A 235 -9.77 6.99 -10.22
C LEU A 235 -9.98 8.42 -10.74
N GLU A 236 -10.89 8.61 -11.68
CA GLU A 236 -11.20 9.93 -12.24
C GLU A 236 -11.65 10.94 -11.18
N GLN A 237 -12.46 10.50 -10.22
CA GLN A 237 -12.91 11.37 -9.12
C GLN A 237 -11.75 11.77 -8.21
N VAL A 238 -10.82 10.84 -7.93
CA VAL A 238 -9.64 11.12 -7.12
C VAL A 238 -8.70 12.09 -7.83
N VAL A 239 -8.42 11.87 -9.12
CA VAL A 239 -7.56 12.74 -9.94
C VAL A 239 -8.17 14.14 -10.07
N ASN A 240 -9.45 14.23 -10.42
CA ASN A 240 -10.14 15.50 -10.59
C ASN A 240 -10.22 16.32 -9.28
N TYR A 241 -10.16 15.66 -8.14
CA TYR A 241 -10.13 16.34 -6.85
C TYR A 241 -8.85 17.17 -6.68
N PHE A 242 -7.70 16.63 -7.10
CA PHE A 242 -6.41 17.31 -7.00
C PHE A 242 -6.19 18.37 -8.10
N ILE A 243 -6.75 18.16 -9.29
CA ILE A 243 -6.61 19.13 -10.40
C ILE A 243 -7.42 20.43 -10.14
N LYS A 244 -8.48 20.35 -9.32
CA LYS A 244 -9.34 21.48 -8.99
C LYS A 244 -8.87 22.32 -7.78
N ILE A 245 -7.77 21.90 -7.16
CA ILE A 245 -7.12 22.64 -6.07
C ILE A 245 -6.07 23.58 -6.63
#